data_d0bb5f676aa28bfde8e1abe1eecf72aa
#
_entry.id   d0bb5f676aa28bfde8e1abe1eecf72aa
#
_cell.length_a   1.000
_cell.length_b   1.000
_cell.length_c   1.000
_cell.angle_alpha   90.00
_cell.angle_beta   90.00
_cell.angle_gamma   90.00
#
_symmetry.space_group_name_H-M   'P 1'
#
loop_
_entity.id
_entity.type
_entity.pdbx_description
1 polymer ?
#
loop_
_entity_poly.entity_id
_entity_poly.type
_entity_poly.pdbx_seq_one_letter_code
_entity_poly.pdbx_strand_id
1 'polypeptide(L)'
;MTWVAGIDYSLTSPAICVAEVLDNNIKFQDCRFHYIKQTKSQDSFKEFNAYEYPKYSSEIERYIALADWTIEVIRWYNGRVECVYIEDYAFAATGRVFNIAENMGVLKYRLQKEKFKYVTIPPTVVKKHATGKGNANKELMYNTFLAETEVDLKEELTPRSTSITNPVSDIVDAYYICRTGFYS
;
A
#
# COMPACT_ATOMS: atom_id res chain seq x y z
N MET A 1 2.88 -21.54 5.88
CA MET A 1 2.94 -20.07 6.01
C MET A 1 2.13 -19.49 4.86
N THR A 2 1.10 -18.77 5.18
CA THR A 2 0.24 -18.07 4.22
C THR A 2 0.44 -16.58 4.37
N TRP A 3 0.53 -15.86 3.26
CA TRP A 3 0.70 -14.42 3.23
C TRP A 3 -0.44 -13.78 2.45
N VAL A 4 -0.79 -12.55 2.83
CA VAL A 4 -1.69 -11.68 2.06
C VAL A 4 -1.02 -10.33 1.88
N ALA A 5 -1.42 -9.58 0.86
CA ALA A 5 -0.84 -8.27 0.60
C ALA A 5 -1.94 -7.21 0.47
N GLY A 6 -1.70 -6.03 1.02
CA GLY A 6 -2.50 -4.83 0.81
C GLY A 6 -1.68 -3.78 0.09
N ILE A 7 -2.24 -3.17 -0.94
CA ILE A 7 -1.53 -2.21 -1.80
C ILE A 7 -2.30 -0.91 -1.90
N ASP A 8 -1.68 0.16 -1.45
CA ASP A 8 -2.01 1.52 -1.90
C ASP A 8 -1.20 1.81 -3.16
N TYR A 9 -1.86 1.75 -4.32
CA TYR A 9 -1.18 1.81 -5.62
C TYR A 9 -1.25 3.19 -6.27
N SER A 10 -0.53 4.12 -5.68
CA SER A 10 -0.42 5.49 -6.22
C SER A 10 0.66 5.60 -7.30
N LEU A 11 0.55 6.64 -8.15
CA LEU A 11 1.54 6.94 -9.19
C LEU A 11 2.86 7.46 -8.64
N THR A 12 2.89 8.01 -7.44
CA THR A 12 4.03 8.74 -6.90
C THR A 12 4.71 8.04 -5.75
N SER A 13 3.94 7.39 -4.87
CA SER A 13 4.49 6.72 -3.69
C SER A 13 3.69 5.47 -3.32
N PRO A 14 3.64 4.47 -4.20
CA PRO A 14 2.95 3.24 -3.86
C PRO A 14 3.58 2.58 -2.64
N ALA A 15 2.72 1.97 -1.82
CA ALA A 15 3.14 1.22 -0.65
C ALA A 15 2.43 -0.15 -0.60
N ILE A 16 3.12 -1.13 -0.05
CA ILE A 16 2.65 -2.51 0.07
C ILE A 16 2.85 -2.97 1.52
N CYS A 17 1.80 -3.47 2.13
CA CYS A 17 1.86 -4.24 3.37
C CYS A 17 1.72 -5.71 3.02
N VAL A 18 2.70 -6.54 3.35
CA VAL A 18 2.61 -7.99 3.23
C VAL A 18 2.54 -8.58 4.63
N ALA A 19 1.47 -9.29 4.94
CA ALA A 19 1.20 -9.82 6.26
C ALA A 19 1.21 -11.35 6.26
N GLU A 20 1.91 -11.94 7.22
CA GLU A 20 1.80 -13.35 7.51
C GLU A 20 0.50 -13.63 8.26
N VAL A 21 -0.25 -14.63 7.79
CA VAL A 21 -1.49 -15.07 8.43
C VAL A 21 -1.16 -16.19 9.40
N LEU A 22 -1.35 -15.92 10.69
CA LEU A 22 -1.14 -16.87 11.77
C LEU A 22 -2.46 -17.07 12.54
N ASP A 23 -2.90 -18.30 12.68
CA ASP A 23 -4.15 -18.66 13.37
C ASP A 23 -5.37 -17.86 12.84
N ASN A 24 -5.46 -17.72 11.52
CA ASN A 24 -6.50 -16.94 10.84
C ASN A 24 -6.57 -15.47 11.32
N ASN A 25 -5.43 -14.89 11.64
CA ASN A 25 -5.30 -13.52 12.13
C ASN A 25 -4.09 -12.81 11.52
N ILE A 26 -4.16 -11.49 11.43
CA ILE A 26 -3.06 -10.59 11.05
C ILE A 26 -2.75 -9.67 12.22
N LYS A 27 -1.52 -9.76 12.74
CA LYS A 27 -0.99 -8.82 13.73
C LYS A 27 0.03 -7.89 13.07
N PHE A 28 0.17 -6.68 13.59
CA PHE A 28 1.13 -5.70 13.06
C PHE A 28 2.58 -6.25 13.02
N GLN A 29 3.00 -6.97 14.04
CA GLN A 29 4.34 -7.57 14.13
C GLN A 29 4.63 -8.61 13.05
N ASP A 30 3.58 -9.17 12.42
CA ASP A 30 3.67 -10.17 11.35
C ASP A 30 3.61 -9.49 9.97
N CYS A 31 3.59 -8.16 9.92
CA CYS A 31 3.59 -7.35 8.70
C CYS A 31 5.01 -6.98 8.27
N ARG A 32 5.19 -6.85 6.96
CA ARG A 32 6.37 -6.28 6.30
C ARG A 32 5.90 -5.22 5.33
N PHE A 33 6.55 -4.07 5.37
CA PHE A 33 6.16 -2.91 4.57
C PHE A 33 7.20 -2.63 3.50
N HIS A 34 6.73 -2.28 2.32
CA HIS A 34 7.55 -1.89 1.18
C HIS A 34 6.98 -0.60 0.62
N TYR A 35 7.82 0.41 0.41
CA TYR A 35 7.37 1.70 -0.08
C TYR A 35 8.42 2.37 -0.95
N ILE A 36 7.96 3.17 -1.90
CA ILE A 36 8.84 4.01 -2.71
C ILE A 36 9.04 5.34 -1.99
N LYS A 37 10.28 5.62 -1.64
CA LYS A 37 10.65 6.85 -0.93
C LYS A 37 10.59 8.08 -1.84
N GLN A 38 10.28 9.22 -1.25
CA GLN A 38 10.19 10.51 -1.95
C GLN A 38 11.48 11.33 -1.77
N THR A 39 12.22 11.08 -0.72
CA THR A 39 13.47 11.78 -0.39
C THR A 39 14.52 10.79 0.11
N LYS A 40 15.79 11.19 0.02
CA LYS A 40 16.91 10.36 0.48
C LYS A 40 16.89 10.06 1.99
N SER A 41 16.22 10.87 2.78
CA SER A 41 16.13 10.68 4.23
C SER A 41 15.09 9.66 4.67
N GLN A 42 14.26 9.16 3.75
CA GLN A 42 13.20 8.18 4.03
C GLN A 42 13.71 6.75 3.82
N ASP A 43 14.80 6.39 4.49
CA ASP A 43 15.43 5.08 4.36
C ASP A 43 14.70 3.97 5.12
N SER A 44 15.08 2.73 4.83
CA SER A 44 14.54 1.55 5.50
C SER A 44 14.84 1.54 6.99
N PHE A 45 13.88 1.09 7.78
CA PHE A 45 14.03 0.87 9.21
C PHE A 45 13.13 -0.28 9.68
N LYS A 46 13.59 -1.10 10.61
CA LYS A 46 12.85 -2.27 11.12
C LYS A 46 12.23 -3.10 9.98
N GLU A 47 10.90 -3.30 10.02
CA GLU A 47 10.10 -4.01 9.01
C GLU A 47 9.68 -3.15 7.80
N PHE A 48 10.13 -1.90 7.72
CA PHE A 48 9.81 -0.95 6.66
C PHE A 48 10.95 -0.86 5.65
N ASN A 49 10.70 -1.29 4.42
CA ASN A 49 11.69 -1.38 3.34
C ASN A 49 11.46 -0.27 2.31
N ALA A 50 12.43 0.63 2.17
CA ALA A 50 12.41 1.75 1.25
C ALA A 50 13.03 1.37 -0.10
N TYR A 51 12.43 1.84 -1.19
CA TYR A 51 12.91 1.65 -2.55
C TYR A 51 13.02 3.00 -3.27
N GLU A 52 14.01 3.10 -4.15
CA GLU A 52 14.11 4.25 -5.06
C GLU A 52 12.98 4.23 -6.09
N TYR A 53 12.53 5.41 -6.48
CA TYR A 53 11.56 5.52 -7.57
C TYR A 53 12.19 5.00 -8.87
N PRO A 54 11.53 4.11 -9.62
CA PRO A 54 12.09 3.55 -10.85
C PRO A 54 12.28 4.64 -11.91
N LYS A 55 13.33 4.48 -12.71
CA LYS A 55 13.55 5.35 -13.90
C LYS A 55 12.60 4.95 -15.01
N TYR A 56 12.10 5.92 -15.74
CA TYR A 56 11.22 5.72 -16.89
C TYR A 56 11.44 6.86 -17.92
N SER A 57 11.12 6.61 -19.19
CA SER A 57 11.21 7.59 -20.29
C SER A 57 9.82 7.95 -20.87
N SER A 58 8.79 7.20 -20.52
CA SER A 58 7.39 7.46 -20.92
C SER A 58 6.42 7.07 -19.83
N GLU A 59 5.19 7.58 -19.87
CA GLU A 59 4.17 7.23 -18.87
C GLU A 59 3.86 5.71 -18.87
N ILE A 60 3.83 5.06 -20.01
CA ILE A 60 3.61 3.61 -20.06
C ILE A 60 4.77 2.82 -19.42
N GLU A 61 6.01 3.25 -19.63
CA GLU A 61 7.17 2.64 -18.95
C GLU A 61 7.11 2.85 -17.44
N ARG A 62 6.62 4.01 -16.99
CA ARG A 62 6.37 4.28 -15.58
C ARG A 62 5.39 3.27 -14.98
N TYR A 63 4.26 3.04 -15.65
CA TYR A 63 3.26 2.08 -15.18
C TYR A 63 3.81 0.66 -15.14
N ILE A 64 4.57 0.27 -16.17
CA ILE A 64 5.23 -1.04 -16.22
C ILE A 64 6.23 -1.17 -15.07
N ALA A 65 7.08 -0.17 -14.85
CA ALA A 65 8.10 -0.21 -13.81
C ALA A 65 7.51 -0.30 -12.39
N LEU A 66 6.41 0.42 -12.12
CA LEU A 66 5.69 0.33 -10.85
C LEU A 66 5.02 -1.04 -10.67
N ALA A 67 4.43 -1.58 -11.73
CA ALA A 67 3.83 -2.92 -11.68
C ALA A 67 4.89 -4.01 -11.49
N ASP A 68 6.04 -3.90 -12.17
CA ASP A 68 7.16 -4.82 -12.02
C ASP A 68 7.70 -4.81 -10.59
N TRP A 69 7.95 -3.63 -10.02
CA TRP A 69 8.34 -3.50 -8.63
C TRP A 69 7.33 -4.19 -7.68
N THR A 70 6.04 -3.97 -7.90
CA THR A 70 5.00 -4.59 -7.09
C THR A 70 5.04 -6.12 -7.18
N ILE A 71 5.16 -6.67 -8.39
CA ILE A 71 5.26 -8.11 -8.62
C ILE A 71 6.53 -8.70 -7.98
N GLU A 72 7.67 -8.02 -8.08
CA GLU A 72 8.92 -8.44 -7.44
C GLU A 72 8.79 -8.52 -5.92
N VAL A 73 8.21 -7.49 -5.29
CA VAL A 73 7.94 -7.49 -3.85
C VAL A 73 7.07 -8.68 -3.44
N ILE A 74 5.96 -8.92 -4.14
CA ILE A 74 5.05 -10.03 -3.83
C ILE A 74 5.73 -11.38 -4.02
N ARG A 75 6.55 -11.54 -5.06
CA ARG A 75 7.31 -12.76 -5.34
C ARG A 75 8.36 -13.10 -4.27
N TRP A 76 8.88 -12.12 -3.55
CA TRP A 76 9.84 -12.36 -2.45
C TRP A 76 9.29 -13.31 -1.39
N TYR A 77 7.97 -13.37 -1.26
CA TYR A 77 7.27 -14.27 -0.36
C TYR A 77 7.03 -15.67 -0.96
N ASN A 78 7.83 -16.03 -1.99
CA ASN A 78 7.92 -17.37 -2.61
C ASN A 78 6.57 -17.92 -3.09
N GLY A 79 5.74 -17.11 -3.70
CA GLY A 79 4.44 -17.52 -4.21
C GLY A 79 3.41 -17.88 -3.13
N ARG A 80 3.68 -17.51 -1.87
CA ARG A 80 2.80 -17.79 -0.72
C ARG A 80 1.77 -16.71 -0.47
N VAL A 81 1.73 -15.65 -1.29
CA VAL A 81 0.70 -14.62 -1.20
C VAL A 81 -0.58 -15.18 -1.83
N GLU A 82 -1.55 -15.50 -0.99
CA GLU A 82 -2.82 -16.10 -1.43
C GLU A 82 -3.76 -15.09 -2.10
N CYS A 83 -3.76 -13.86 -1.62
CA CYS A 83 -4.58 -12.79 -2.16
C CYS A 83 -3.89 -11.44 -2.03
N VAL A 84 -4.07 -10.61 -3.05
CA VAL A 84 -3.63 -9.21 -3.10
C VAL A 84 -4.85 -8.33 -3.01
N TYR A 85 -4.91 -7.47 -2.01
CA TYR A 85 -5.98 -6.49 -1.82
C TYR A 85 -5.49 -5.12 -2.33
N ILE A 86 -6.29 -4.45 -3.15
CA ILE A 86 -5.92 -3.17 -3.76
C ILE A 86 -7.04 -2.17 -3.49
N GLU A 87 -6.70 -0.95 -3.12
CA GLU A 87 -7.73 0.09 -3.02
C GLU A 87 -8.32 0.38 -4.41
N ASP A 88 -9.64 0.43 -4.50
CA ASP A 88 -10.34 0.74 -5.74
C ASP A 88 -10.33 2.24 -6.03
N TYR A 89 -10.77 2.63 -7.22
CA TYR A 89 -10.87 4.04 -7.61
C TYR A 89 -11.78 4.84 -6.68
N ALA A 90 -11.35 6.04 -6.31
CA ALA A 90 -12.25 7.01 -5.71
C ALA A 90 -13.19 7.57 -6.80
N PHE A 91 -14.49 7.34 -6.71
CA PHE A 91 -15.50 7.79 -7.70
C PHE A 91 -15.50 9.31 -7.95
N ALA A 92 -14.97 10.09 -7.02
CA ALA A 92 -14.87 11.55 -7.13
C ALA A 92 -13.48 12.03 -7.58
N ALA A 93 -12.63 11.14 -8.10
CA ALA A 93 -11.30 11.52 -8.57
C ALA A 93 -11.41 12.49 -9.77
N THR A 94 -10.66 13.58 -9.72
CA THR A 94 -10.55 14.59 -10.77
C THR A 94 -9.09 14.71 -11.22
N GLY A 95 -8.84 15.35 -12.35
CA GLY A 95 -7.49 15.59 -12.86
C GLY A 95 -6.91 14.37 -13.57
N ARG A 96 -5.92 13.69 -12.97
CA ARG A 96 -5.19 12.57 -13.60
C ARG A 96 -5.92 11.22 -13.56
N VAL A 97 -7.25 11.21 -13.61
CA VAL A 97 -8.07 9.98 -13.52
C VAL A 97 -7.66 8.93 -14.56
N PHE A 98 -7.40 9.35 -15.79
CA PHE A 98 -6.99 8.42 -16.86
C PHE A 98 -5.62 7.79 -16.57
N ASN A 99 -4.64 8.57 -16.12
CA ASN A 99 -3.33 8.04 -15.75
C ASN A 99 -3.42 7.04 -14.58
N ILE A 100 -4.27 7.32 -13.59
CA ILE A 100 -4.52 6.43 -12.46
C ILE A 100 -5.16 5.12 -12.95
N ALA A 101 -6.15 5.22 -13.85
CA ALA A 101 -6.82 4.06 -14.41
C ALA A 101 -5.88 3.20 -15.26
N GLU A 102 -5.05 3.81 -16.10
CA GLU A 102 -4.05 3.11 -16.92
C GLU A 102 -3.02 2.40 -16.03
N ASN A 103 -2.47 3.10 -15.03
CA ASN A 103 -1.52 2.53 -14.08
C ASN A 103 -2.11 1.30 -13.36
N MET A 104 -3.33 1.42 -12.86
CA MET A 104 -4.04 0.31 -12.21
C MET A 104 -4.34 -0.84 -13.19
N GLY A 105 -4.69 -0.53 -14.43
CA GLY A 105 -4.92 -1.51 -15.48
C GLY A 105 -3.67 -2.35 -15.78
N VAL A 106 -2.50 -1.73 -15.83
CA VAL A 106 -1.22 -2.43 -16.01
C VAL A 106 -0.91 -3.35 -14.83
N LEU A 107 -1.13 -2.90 -13.58
CA LEU A 107 -0.97 -3.75 -12.41
C LEU A 107 -1.91 -4.96 -12.45
N LYS A 108 -3.20 -4.74 -12.69
CA LYS A 108 -4.20 -5.82 -12.78
C LYS A 108 -3.84 -6.85 -13.85
N TYR A 109 -3.39 -6.37 -15.03
CA TYR A 109 -2.89 -7.24 -16.09
C TYR A 109 -1.69 -8.09 -15.62
N ARG A 110 -0.70 -7.47 -14.93
CA ARG A 110 0.48 -8.18 -14.43
C ARG A 110 0.09 -9.21 -13.36
N LEU A 111 -0.77 -8.88 -12.41
CA LEU A 111 -1.27 -9.81 -11.41
C LEU A 111 -1.97 -11.02 -12.06
N GLN A 112 -2.83 -10.76 -13.04
CA GLN A 112 -3.52 -11.81 -13.79
C GLN A 112 -2.54 -12.72 -14.56
N LYS A 113 -1.57 -12.13 -15.24
CA LYS A 113 -0.52 -12.87 -15.98
C LYS A 113 0.30 -13.78 -15.07
N GLU A 114 0.62 -13.31 -13.88
CA GLU A 114 1.37 -14.03 -12.85
C GLU A 114 0.49 -14.99 -12.02
N LYS A 115 -0.80 -15.05 -12.31
CA LYS A 115 -1.80 -15.87 -11.61
C LYS A 115 -1.98 -15.54 -10.12
N PHE A 116 -1.69 -14.31 -9.72
CA PHE A 116 -2.05 -13.82 -8.39
C PHE A 116 -3.54 -13.53 -8.32
N LYS A 117 -4.19 -14.06 -7.29
CA LYS A 117 -5.55 -13.66 -6.95
C LYS A 117 -5.55 -12.24 -6.39
N TYR A 118 -6.44 -11.38 -6.84
CA TYR A 118 -6.58 -10.04 -6.28
C TYR A 118 -8.04 -9.62 -6.13
N VAL A 119 -8.27 -8.71 -5.19
CA VAL A 119 -9.59 -8.12 -4.91
C VAL A 119 -9.42 -6.62 -4.74
N THR A 120 -10.32 -5.83 -5.32
CA THR A 120 -10.37 -4.38 -5.11
C THR A 120 -11.35 -4.02 -3.98
N ILE A 121 -10.99 -3.04 -3.15
CA ILE A 121 -11.75 -2.62 -1.98
C ILE A 121 -12.02 -1.12 -2.05
N PRO A 122 -13.28 -0.67 -1.93
CA PRO A 122 -13.59 0.76 -1.93
C PRO A 122 -12.89 1.51 -0.77
N PRO A 123 -12.36 2.72 -1.01
CA PRO A 123 -11.68 3.53 0.01
C PRO A 123 -12.53 3.76 1.27
N THR A 124 -13.83 3.95 1.10
CA THR A 124 -14.78 4.16 2.21
C THR A 124 -14.90 2.93 3.12
N VAL A 125 -14.74 1.72 2.57
CA VAL A 125 -14.75 0.47 3.34
C VAL A 125 -13.47 0.34 4.15
N VAL A 126 -12.31 0.62 3.54
CA VAL A 126 -11.00 0.64 4.24
C VAL A 126 -11.03 1.62 5.41
N LYS A 127 -11.44 2.86 5.16
CA LYS A 127 -11.52 3.91 6.18
C LYS A 127 -12.48 3.57 7.31
N LYS A 128 -13.64 2.99 6.98
CA LYS A 128 -14.62 2.55 7.98
C LYS A 128 -14.10 1.42 8.84
N HIS A 129 -13.41 0.44 8.24
CA HIS A 129 -12.77 -0.64 8.98
C HIS A 129 -11.70 -0.12 9.94
N ALA A 130 -10.85 0.78 9.48
CA ALA A 130 -9.76 1.35 10.27
C ALA A 130 -10.25 2.22 11.43
N THR A 131 -11.19 3.14 11.17
CA THR A 131 -11.50 4.24 12.08
C THR A 131 -12.96 4.27 12.57
N GLY A 132 -13.80 3.39 12.06
CA GLY A 132 -15.26 3.45 12.24
C GLY A 132 -15.97 4.49 11.34
N LYS A 133 -15.21 5.30 10.57
CA LYS A 133 -15.75 6.40 9.73
C LYS A 133 -15.30 6.26 8.29
N GLY A 134 -16.23 6.06 7.36
CA GLY A 134 -15.92 5.89 5.93
C GLY A 134 -15.37 7.15 5.23
N ASN A 135 -15.50 8.33 5.87
CA ASN A 135 -14.95 9.60 5.39
C ASN A 135 -13.72 10.06 6.18
N ALA A 136 -13.01 9.17 6.87
CA ALA A 136 -11.81 9.49 7.62
C ALA A 136 -10.78 10.21 6.73
N ASN A 137 -10.15 11.23 7.27
CA ASN A 137 -9.04 11.93 6.64
C ASN A 137 -7.70 11.27 7.00
N LYS A 138 -6.61 11.72 6.38
CA LYS A 138 -5.26 11.18 6.59
C LYS A 138 -4.81 11.25 8.05
N GLU A 139 -5.13 12.33 8.75
CA GLU A 139 -4.77 12.51 10.17
C GLU A 139 -5.48 11.48 11.06
N LEU A 140 -6.76 11.24 10.84
CA LEU A 140 -7.50 10.24 11.61
C LEU A 140 -7.01 8.83 11.33
N MET A 141 -6.73 8.49 10.06
CA MET A 141 -6.15 7.20 9.68
C MET A 141 -4.79 6.99 10.38
N TYR A 142 -3.92 7.99 10.33
CA TYR A 142 -2.60 7.95 10.96
C TYR A 142 -2.68 7.83 12.49
N ASN A 143 -3.51 8.64 13.14
CA ASN A 143 -3.67 8.59 14.60
C ASN A 143 -4.20 7.23 15.06
N THR A 144 -5.09 6.61 14.28
CA THR A 144 -5.56 5.26 14.56
C THR A 144 -4.44 4.24 14.42
N PHE A 145 -3.64 4.34 13.37
CA PHE A 145 -2.46 3.48 13.16
C PHE A 145 -1.45 3.63 14.32
N LEU A 146 -1.10 4.86 14.69
CA LEU A 146 -0.17 5.14 15.78
C LEU A 146 -0.67 4.57 17.13
N ALA A 147 -1.96 4.76 17.43
CA ALA A 147 -2.57 4.23 18.65
C ALA A 147 -2.60 2.69 18.69
N GLU A 148 -2.76 2.04 17.53
CA GLU A 148 -2.81 0.58 17.43
C GLU A 148 -1.41 -0.06 17.45
N THR A 149 -0.44 0.56 16.79
CA THR A 149 0.87 -0.05 16.53
C THR A 149 2.01 0.50 17.40
N GLU A 150 1.81 1.66 18.01
CA GLU A 150 2.82 2.44 18.76
C GLU A 150 4.03 2.84 17.88
N VAL A 151 3.88 2.83 16.54
CA VAL A 151 4.95 3.21 15.60
C VAL A 151 4.66 4.59 15.02
N ASP A 152 5.51 5.56 15.35
CA ASP A 152 5.43 6.93 14.83
C ASP A 152 6.16 7.05 13.48
N LEU A 153 5.45 6.69 12.40
CA LEU A 153 5.97 6.80 11.03
C LEU A 153 6.29 8.24 10.63
N LYS A 154 5.59 9.22 11.20
CA LYS A 154 5.83 10.63 10.89
C LYS A 154 7.17 11.09 11.42
N GLU A 155 7.50 10.73 12.66
CA GLU A 155 8.80 11.03 13.25
C GLU A 155 9.94 10.34 12.48
N GLU A 156 9.75 9.09 12.08
CA GLU A 156 10.77 8.33 11.34
C GLU A 156 11.00 8.83 9.91
N LEU A 157 9.94 9.13 9.17
CA LEU A 157 10.01 9.36 7.71
C LEU A 157 9.83 10.83 7.30
N THR A 158 9.04 11.59 8.06
CA THR A 158 8.71 12.98 7.70
C THR A 158 8.73 13.94 8.92
N PRO A 159 9.80 13.94 9.75
CA PRO A 159 9.79 14.66 11.03
C PRO A 159 9.61 16.18 10.90
N ARG A 160 9.96 16.74 9.74
CA ARG A 160 9.81 18.17 9.45
C ARG A 160 8.44 18.56 8.89
N SER A 161 7.59 17.59 8.57
CA SER A 161 6.25 17.86 8.03
C SER A 161 5.29 18.28 9.13
N THR A 162 4.44 19.26 8.85
CA THR A 162 3.37 19.70 9.77
C THR A 162 2.11 18.86 9.60
N SER A 163 2.01 18.08 8.53
CA SER A 163 0.84 17.23 8.21
C SER A 163 1.28 15.80 7.83
N ILE A 164 0.33 14.89 7.73
CA ILE A 164 0.59 13.53 7.25
C ILE A 164 0.74 13.56 5.74
N THR A 165 1.95 13.23 5.26
CA THR A 165 2.33 13.25 3.84
C THR A 165 2.86 11.88 3.40
N ASN A 166 3.14 11.74 2.11
CA ASN A 166 3.75 10.54 1.55
C ASN A 166 5.21 10.39 2.06
N PRO A 167 5.72 9.19 2.31
CA PRO A 167 5.05 7.89 2.14
C PRO A 167 4.24 7.45 3.37
N VAL A 168 4.16 8.25 4.44
CA VAL A 168 3.50 7.87 5.70
C VAL A 168 2.03 7.51 5.46
N SER A 169 1.28 8.36 4.74
CA SER A 169 -0.12 8.07 4.43
C SER A 169 -0.29 6.78 3.64
N ASP A 170 0.57 6.55 2.64
CA ASP A 170 0.45 5.38 1.75
C ASP A 170 0.78 4.07 2.50
N ILE A 171 1.74 4.09 3.43
CA ILE A 171 2.06 2.95 4.30
C ILE A 171 0.88 2.62 5.22
N VAL A 172 0.27 3.63 5.83
CA VAL A 172 -0.91 3.47 6.70
C VAL A 172 -2.08 2.90 5.91
N ASP A 173 -2.35 3.43 4.72
CA ASP A 173 -3.41 2.95 3.85
C ASP A 173 -3.15 1.51 3.41
N ALA A 174 -1.93 1.14 3.01
CA ALA A 174 -1.57 -0.24 2.65
C ALA A 174 -1.81 -1.23 3.80
N TYR A 175 -1.50 -0.85 5.05
CA TYR A 175 -1.79 -1.67 6.22
C TYR A 175 -3.28 -1.93 6.40
N TYR A 176 -4.10 -0.89 6.33
CA TYR A 176 -5.54 -1.05 6.50
C TYR A 176 -6.22 -1.71 5.30
N ILE A 177 -5.71 -1.53 4.07
CA ILE A 177 -6.16 -2.27 2.89
C ILE A 177 -5.93 -3.77 3.10
N CYS A 178 -4.75 -4.16 3.57
CA CYS A 178 -4.39 -5.55 3.86
C CYS A 178 -5.35 -6.17 4.89
N ARG A 179 -5.54 -5.51 6.01
CA ARG A 179 -6.43 -5.99 7.08
C ARG A 179 -7.90 -6.02 6.66
N THR A 180 -8.38 -4.95 6.03
CA THR A 180 -9.76 -4.88 5.56
C THR A 180 -10.06 -6.02 4.59
N GLY A 181 -9.19 -6.26 3.62
CA GLY A 181 -9.37 -7.32 2.65
C GLY A 181 -9.37 -8.70 3.26
N PHE A 182 -8.50 -8.94 4.21
CA PHE A 182 -8.41 -10.23 4.89
C PHE A 182 -9.63 -10.54 5.75
N TYR A 183 -10.18 -9.54 6.45
CA TYR A 183 -11.33 -9.72 7.35
C TYR A 183 -12.71 -9.49 6.69
N SER A 184 -12.75 -9.25 5.36
CA SER A 184 -14.01 -8.99 4.62
C SER A 184 -14.76 -10.25 4.21
#